data_41db3556b1e76c55aa1b0cd62936c8ca
#
_entry.id   41db3556b1e76c55aa1b0cd62936c8ca
#
_cell.length_a   1.000
_cell.length_b   1.000
_cell.length_c   1.000
_cell.angle_alpha   90.00
_cell.angle_beta   90.00
_cell.angle_gamma   90.00
#
_symmetry.space_group_name_H-M   'P 1'
#
loop_
_entity.id
_entity.type
_entity.pdbx_description
1 polymer ?
#
loop_
_entity_poly.entity_id
_entity_poly.type
_entity_poly.pdbx_seq_one_letter_code
_entity_poly.pdbx_strand_id
1 'polypeptide(L)'
;MTRVDIAYSASQLARFMTNPGPSHFKAAIRVLVYLRDTAARALVMRPDPVRGLESFVDSSWATKFSCSGGMFFYYGCLFHWFSKMQRSVTLSSAEAEFFGAMLAAKEVIFIRELLIDLGFIIDAASVIKCDSKSAVGMAFDPVAFKKTKHILRAAEFLRDLVAREVVSVEHLPGAVMLADILTKAASRAVFVELIKQLDTFA
;
A
#
# COMPACT_ATOMS: atom_id res chain seq x y z
N MET A 1 -8.03 13.07 3.14
CA MET A 1 -8.38 11.92 4.00
C MET A 1 -7.45 11.94 5.21
N THR A 2 -7.96 11.67 6.43
CA THR A 2 -7.19 11.81 7.68
C THR A 2 -7.17 10.52 8.53
N ARG A 3 -7.89 9.47 8.10
CA ARG A 3 -8.09 8.23 8.88
C ARG A 3 -7.69 7.02 8.04
N VAL A 4 -6.40 6.70 8.06
CA VAL A 4 -5.82 5.54 7.38
C VAL A 4 -6.34 4.21 7.94
N ASP A 5 -6.63 4.18 9.22
CA ASP A 5 -7.11 3.04 9.99
C ASP A 5 -8.48 2.49 9.55
N ILE A 6 -9.32 3.29 8.91
CA ILE A 6 -10.59 2.83 8.34
C ILE A 6 -10.56 2.66 6.82
N ALA A 7 -9.43 2.91 6.15
CA ALA A 7 -9.37 2.94 4.68
C ALA A 7 -9.80 1.62 4.04
N TYR A 8 -9.38 0.48 4.57
CA TYR A 8 -9.82 -0.84 4.12
C TYR A 8 -11.33 -1.03 4.28
N SER A 9 -11.85 -0.75 5.48
CA SER A 9 -13.28 -0.91 5.77
C SER A 9 -14.14 -0.02 4.86
N ALA A 10 -13.72 1.21 4.64
CA ALA A 10 -14.40 2.15 3.74
C ALA A 10 -14.35 1.65 2.29
N SER A 11 -13.19 1.17 1.83
CA SER A 11 -13.03 0.57 0.50
C SER A 11 -13.93 -0.64 0.29
N GLN A 12 -14.03 -1.54 1.28
CA GLN A 12 -14.90 -2.72 1.20
C GLN A 12 -16.39 -2.34 1.19
N LEU A 13 -16.83 -1.41 2.02
CA LEU A 13 -18.22 -0.95 2.06
C LEU A 13 -18.63 -0.23 0.78
N ALA A 14 -17.74 0.55 0.18
CA ALA A 14 -17.99 1.25 -1.07
C ALA A 14 -18.40 0.32 -2.23
N ARG A 15 -17.99 -0.94 -2.20
CA ARG A 15 -18.37 -1.95 -3.21
C ARG A 15 -19.86 -2.27 -3.23
N PHE A 16 -20.56 -2.01 -2.13
CA PHE A 16 -21.97 -2.38 -1.95
C PHE A 16 -22.90 -1.15 -1.93
N MET A 17 -22.39 0.03 -2.31
CA MET A 17 -23.17 1.28 -2.27
C MET A 17 -24.40 1.26 -3.18
N THR A 18 -24.34 0.56 -4.32
CA THR A 18 -25.46 0.48 -5.27
C THR A 18 -26.56 -0.51 -4.85
N ASN A 19 -26.20 -1.52 -4.05
CA ASN A 19 -27.14 -2.53 -3.54
C ASN A 19 -26.73 -3.01 -2.15
N PRO A 20 -26.91 -2.18 -1.10
CA PRO A 20 -26.53 -2.53 0.25
C PRO A 20 -27.53 -3.48 0.90
N GLY A 21 -27.05 -4.59 1.46
CA GLY A 21 -27.84 -5.46 2.32
C GLY A 21 -27.71 -5.08 3.81
N PRO A 22 -28.54 -5.68 4.71
CA PRO A 22 -28.52 -5.39 6.15
C PRO A 22 -27.15 -5.61 6.82
N SER A 23 -26.38 -6.60 6.36
CA SER A 23 -25.02 -6.88 6.85
C SER A 23 -24.06 -5.75 6.55
N HIS A 24 -24.16 -5.14 5.35
CA HIS A 24 -23.32 -4.02 4.94
C HIS A 24 -23.64 -2.77 5.77
N PHE A 25 -24.93 -2.52 6.04
CA PHE A 25 -25.36 -1.43 6.90
C PHE A 25 -24.84 -1.61 8.34
N LYS A 26 -24.97 -2.82 8.89
CA LYS A 26 -24.42 -3.15 10.22
C LYS A 26 -22.90 -2.93 10.28
N ALA A 27 -22.17 -3.30 9.22
CA ALA A 27 -20.73 -3.05 9.15
C ALA A 27 -20.41 -1.55 9.08
N ALA A 28 -21.19 -0.75 8.32
CA ALA A 28 -21.03 0.71 8.28
C ALA A 28 -21.24 1.35 9.66
N ILE A 29 -22.29 0.94 10.39
CA ILE A 29 -22.52 1.41 11.78
C ILE A 29 -21.32 1.07 12.69
N ARG A 30 -20.70 -0.12 12.55
CA ARG A 30 -19.50 -0.47 13.33
C ARG A 30 -18.33 0.48 13.04
N VAL A 31 -18.15 0.91 11.80
CA VAL A 31 -17.13 1.91 11.44
C VAL A 31 -17.45 3.26 12.11
N LEU A 32 -18.72 3.69 12.11
CA LEU A 32 -19.13 4.93 12.77
C LEU A 32 -18.93 4.88 14.30
N VAL A 33 -19.24 3.75 14.94
CA VAL A 33 -18.96 3.54 16.37
C VAL A 33 -17.46 3.63 16.66
N TYR A 34 -16.64 2.96 15.83
CA TYR A 34 -15.18 3.05 15.95
C TYR A 34 -14.68 4.50 15.82
N LEU A 35 -15.17 5.23 14.83
CA LEU A 35 -14.82 6.65 14.63
C LEU A 35 -15.21 7.53 15.83
N ARG A 36 -16.41 7.31 16.39
CA ARG A 36 -16.85 8.00 17.60
C ARG A 36 -15.91 7.71 18.79
N ASP A 37 -15.59 6.44 19.00
CA ASP A 37 -14.78 5.98 20.13
C ASP A 37 -13.30 6.35 19.98
N THR A 38 -12.88 6.71 18.77
CA THR A 38 -11.50 7.14 18.44
C THR A 38 -11.46 8.56 17.85
N ALA A 39 -12.42 9.42 18.19
CA ALA A 39 -12.52 10.76 17.62
C ALA A 39 -11.30 11.66 17.93
N ALA A 40 -10.68 11.46 19.09
CA ALA A 40 -9.48 12.20 19.51
C ALA A 40 -8.18 11.66 18.89
N ARG A 41 -8.23 10.57 18.10
CA ARG A 41 -7.05 10.03 17.47
C ARG A 41 -6.54 10.97 16.39
N ALA A 42 -5.28 11.38 16.50
CA ALA A 42 -4.59 12.19 15.51
C ALA A 42 -3.55 11.36 14.74
N LEU A 43 -3.32 11.69 13.48
CA LEU A 43 -2.12 11.31 12.76
C LEU A 43 -1.03 12.31 13.13
N VAL A 44 -0.03 11.85 13.88
CA VAL A 44 1.08 12.69 14.33
C VAL A 44 2.14 12.70 13.24
N MET A 45 2.61 13.89 12.85
CA MET A 45 3.69 14.05 11.88
C MET A 45 4.92 14.59 12.61
N ARG A 46 6.00 13.80 12.63
CA ARG A 46 7.30 14.18 13.19
C ARG A 46 8.35 14.04 12.08
N PRO A 47 8.65 15.12 11.35
CA PRO A 47 9.53 15.02 10.21
C PRO A 47 10.96 14.66 10.62
N ASP A 48 11.52 13.67 9.96
CA ASP A 48 12.92 13.28 10.01
C ASP A 48 13.57 13.54 8.64
N PRO A 49 14.36 14.60 8.48
CA PRO A 49 14.94 14.99 7.20
C PRO A 49 15.90 13.95 6.59
N VAL A 50 16.37 12.99 7.37
CA VAL A 50 17.25 11.91 6.87
C VAL A 50 16.44 10.88 6.06
N ARG A 51 15.14 10.77 6.29
CA ARG A 51 14.25 9.81 5.62
C ARG A 51 13.71 10.40 4.33
N GLY A 52 14.04 9.75 3.21
CA GLY A 52 13.50 10.11 1.89
C GLY A 52 12.04 9.69 1.68
N LEU A 53 11.64 9.61 0.42
CA LEU A 53 10.34 9.06 0.03
C LEU A 53 10.40 7.53 0.10
N GLU A 54 9.58 6.95 0.95
CA GLU A 54 9.45 5.51 1.13
C GLU A 54 7.98 5.08 1.15
N SER A 55 7.72 3.85 0.74
CA SER A 55 6.38 3.27 0.74
C SER A 55 6.36 1.84 1.27
N PHE A 56 5.25 1.48 1.92
CA PHE A 56 4.94 0.12 2.37
C PHE A 56 3.78 -0.38 1.53
N VAL A 57 3.92 -1.57 0.98
CA VAL A 57 2.94 -2.15 0.05
C VAL A 57 2.66 -3.59 0.40
N ASP A 58 1.38 -3.91 0.50
CA ASP A 58 0.86 -5.26 0.70
C ASP A 58 -0.24 -5.56 -0.32
N SER A 59 -0.45 -6.83 -0.63
CA SER A 59 -1.56 -7.29 -1.45
C SER A 59 -2.14 -8.58 -0.92
N SER A 60 -3.38 -8.56 -0.46
CA SER A 60 -4.09 -9.78 -0.11
C SER A 60 -4.56 -10.51 -1.37
N TRP A 61 -4.12 -11.76 -1.54
CA TRP A 61 -4.62 -12.61 -2.61
C TRP A 61 -5.99 -13.17 -2.28
N ALA A 62 -6.93 -13.11 -3.23
CA ALA A 62 -8.27 -13.65 -3.09
C ALA A 62 -8.74 -14.31 -4.39
N THR A 63 -9.69 -15.24 -4.28
CA THR A 63 -10.19 -16.05 -5.40
C THR A 63 -10.83 -15.26 -6.53
N LYS A 64 -11.37 -14.07 -6.25
CA LYS A 64 -12.01 -13.24 -7.29
C LYS A 64 -11.20 -11.99 -7.61
N PHE A 65 -10.93 -11.16 -6.62
CA PHE A 65 -10.13 -9.95 -6.78
C PHE A 65 -9.26 -9.73 -5.56
N SER A 66 -7.99 -9.55 -5.78
CA SER A 66 -7.02 -9.17 -4.75
C SER A 66 -7.19 -7.71 -4.34
N CYS A 67 -6.80 -7.38 -3.12
CA CYS A 67 -6.77 -6.01 -2.63
C CYS A 67 -5.32 -5.57 -2.46
N SER A 68 -4.94 -4.44 -3.04
CA SER A 68 -3.64 -3.82 -2.80
C SER A 68 -3.79 -2.61 -1.90
N GLY A 69 -2.86 -2.48 -0.96
CA GLY A 69 -2.72 -1.36 -0.04
C GLY A 69 -1.33 -0.76 -0.12
N GLY A 70 -1.26 0.56 -0.09
CA GLY A 70 0.01 1.28 -0.05
C GLY A 70 -0.05 2.44 0.93
N MET A 71 1.05 2.64 1.66
CA MET A 71 1.29 3.79 2.52
C MET A 71 2.55 4.50 2.07
N PHE A 72 2.53 5.82 1.99
CA PHE A 72 3.63 6.65 1.47
C PHE A 72 4.03 7.65 2.53
N PHE A 73 5.33 7.64 2.82
CA PHE A 73 5.96 8.49 3.83
C PHE A 73 7.00 9.38 3.17
N TYR A 74 7.03 10.63 3.58
CA TYR A 74 8.11 11.55 3.25
C TYR A 74 8.61 12.20 4.54
N TYR A 75 9.92 12.19 4.73
CA TYR A 75 10.54 12.57 6.01
C TYR A 75 9.96 11.79 7.21
N GLY A 76 9.60 10.50 7.01
CA GLY A 76 8.97 9.67 8.03
C GLY A 76 7.50 9.95 8.29
N CYS A 77 6.91 10.98 7.70
CA CYS A 77 5.51 11.36 7.89
C CYS A 77 4.60 10.68 6.86
N LEU A 78 3.58 9.97 7.32
CA LEU A 78 2.55 9.40 6.45
C LEU A 78 1.67 10.51 5.87
N PHE A 79 1.66 10.68 4.55
CA PHE A 79 0.87 11.74 3.89
C PHE A 79 -0.08 11.22 2.81
N HIS A 80 0.17 10.00 2.28
CA HIS A 80 -0.69 9.39 1.28
C HIS A 80 -0.86 7.89 1.53
N TRP A 81 -2.06 7.34 1.22
CA TRP A 81 -2.34 5.91 1.26
C TRP A 81 -3.49 5.55 0.33
N PHE A 82 -3.53 4.27 -0.04
CA PHE A 82 -4.66 3.70 -0.75
C PHE A 82 -5.01 2.29 -0.27
N SER A 83 -6.28 1.91 -0.42
CA SER A 83 -6.77 0.54 -0.35
C SER A 83 -7.65 0.33 -1.57
N LYS A 84 -7.16 -0.43 -2.55
CA LYS A 84 -7.81 -0.59 -3.87
C LYS A 84 -7.92 -2.07 -4.24
N MET A 85 -9.10 -2.48 -4.77
CA MET A 85 -9.23 -3.79 -5.40
C MET A 85 -8.49 -3.80 -6.73
N GLN A 86 -7.74 -4.88 -6.97
CA GLN A 86 -7.11 -5.11 -8.27
C GLN A 86 -8.18 -5.36 -9.35
N ARG A 87 -7.96 -4.84 -10.53
CA ARG A 87 -8.91 -4.97 -11.66
C ARG A 87 -8.73 -6.28 -12.43
N SER A 88 -7.59 -6.92 -12.30
CA SER A 88 -7.26 -8.21 -12.92
C SER A 88 -7.30 -9.33 -11.88
N VAL A 89 -7.68 -10.51 -12.33
CA VAL A 89 -7.56 -11.74 -11.53
C VAL A 89 -6.10 -12.16 -11.51
N THR A 90 -5.55 -12.36 -10.33
CA THR A 90 -4.19 -12.86 -10.12
C THR A 90 -4.23 -14.36 -9.82
N LEU A 91 -3.30 -15.10 -10.41
CA LEU A 91 -3.24 -16.57 -10.32
C LEU A 91 -2.43 -17.07 -9.10
N SER A 92 -1.75 -16.16 -8.40
CA SER A 92 -0.96 -16.48 -7.21
C SER A 92 -0.81 -15.26 -6.29
N SER A 93 -0.44 -15.51 -5.03
CA SER A 93 -0.11 -14.43 -4.09
C SER A 93 1.07 -13.58 -4.58
N ALA A 94 2.11 -14.22 -5.12
CA ALA A 94 3.27 -13.51 -5.66
C ALA A 94 2.90 -12.55 -6.81
N GLU A 95 1.94 -12.94 -7.66
CA GLU A 95 1.41 -12.09 -8.72
C GLU A 95 0.62 -10.91 -8.15
N ALA A 96 -0.21 -11.14 -7.13
CA ALA A 96 -0.95 -10.08 -6.47
C ALA A 96 -0.01 -9.05 -5.81
N GLU A 97 1.03 -9.53 -5.10
CA GLU A 97 2.07 -8.70 -4.50
C GLU A 97 2.84 -7.88 -5.54
N PHE A 98 3.20 -8.51 -6.65
CA PHE A 98 3.88 -7.82 -7.74
C PHE A 98 3.02 -6.69 -8.34
N PHE A 99 1.72 -6.92 -8.55
CA PHE A 99 0.81 -5.86 -8.99
C PHE A 99 0.65 -4.76 -7.96
N GLY A 100 0.70 -5.08 -6.67
CA GLY A 100 0.76 -4.09 -5.59
C GLY A 100 1.99 -3.20 -5.69
N ALA A 101 3.18 -3.79 -5.85
CA ALA A 101 4.44 -3.06 -6.02
C ALA A 101 4.42 -2.17 -7.28
N MET A 102 3.89 -2.68 -8.40
CA MET A 102 3.73 -1.91 -9.65
C MET A 102 2.76 -0.73 -9.45
N LEU A 103 1.66 -0.92 -8.71
CA LEU A 103 0.72 0.15 -8.41
C LEU A 103 1.38 1.22 -7.53
N ALA A 104 2.15 0.81 -6.52
CA ALA A 104 2.92 1.72 -5.68
C ALA A 104 3.97 2.50 -6.48
N ALA A 105 4.67 1.85 -7.41
CA ALA A 105 5.65 2.53 -8.26
C ALA A 105 5.02 3.65 -9.09
N LYS A 106 3.79 3.47 -9.58
CA LYS A 106 3.04 4.54 -10.28
C LYS A 106 2.71 5.71 -9.36
N GLU A 107 2.26 5.43 -8.15
CA GLU A 107 1.98 6.48 -7.15
C GLU A 107 3.28 7.20 -6.75
N VAL A 108 4.39 6.45 -6.60
CA VAL A 108 5.73 7.04 -6.29
C VAL A 108 6.16 8.02 -7.38
N ILE A 109 6.02 7.66 -8.67
CA ILE A 109 6.37 8.58 -9.77
C ILE A 109 5.57 9.87 -9.66
N PHE A 110 4.24 9.76 -9.52
CA PHE A 110 3.36 10.91 -9.39
C PHE A 110 3.76 11.79 -8.17
N ILE A 111 4.04 11.15 -7.04
CA ILE A 111 4.47 11.85 -5.81
C ILE A 111 5.81 12.54 -6.01
N ARG A 112 6.79 11.88 -6.67
CA ARG A 112 8.09 12.48 -6.98
C ARG A 112 7.94 13.74 -7.84
N GLU A 113 7.17 13.64 -8.91
CA GLU A 113 6.89 14.78 -9.81
C GLU A 113 6.24 15.93 -9.02
N LEU A 114 5.22 15.63 -8.21
CA LEU A 114 4.56 16.63 -7.37
C LEU A 114 5.53 17.29 -6.37
N LEU A 115 6.37 16.52 -5.71
CA LEU A 115 7.36 17.06 -4.76
C LEU A 115 8.39 17.94 -5.47
N ILE A 116 8.86 17.55 -6.65
CA ILE A 116 9.78 18.34 -7.47
C ILE A 116 9.12 19.67 -7.90
N ASP A 117 7.87 19.63 -8.35
CA ASP A 117 7.11 20.84 -8.71
C ASP A 117 6.90 21.78 -7.52
N LEU A 118 6.83 21.24 -6.31
CA LEU A 118 6.78 22.00 -5.05
C LEU A 118 8.16 22.51 -4.58
N GLY A 119 9.23 22.22 -5.31
CA GLY A 119 10.59 22.68 -5.03
C GLY A 119 11.41 21.79 -4.11
N PHE A 120 10.94 20.56 -3.82
CA PHE A 120 11.74 19.60 -3.05
C PHE A 120 12.75 18.89 -3.94
N ILE A 121 13.94 18.62 -3.39
CA ILE A 121 15.01 17.87 -4.07
C ILE A 121 14.84 16.39 -3.74
N ILE A 122 14.68 15.54 -4.77
CA ILE A 122 14.51 14.09 -4.64
C ILE A 122 15.63 13.39 -5.44
N ASP A 123 16.83 13.37 -4.89
CA ASP A 123 18.02 12.83 -5.58
C ASP A 123 18.14 11.31 -5.42
N ALA A 124 17.68 10.74 -4.30
CA ALA A 124 17.75 9.31 -4.04
C ALA A 124 16.57 8.54 -4.67
N ALA A 125 16.79 7.25 -4.94
CA ALA A 125 15.72 6.33 -5.30
C ALA A 125 14.68 6.24 -4.17
N SER A 126 13.40 6.25 -4.52
CA SER A 126 12.32 6.05 -3.56
C SER A 126 12.14 4.60 -3.22
N VAL A 127 12.07 4.26 -1.94
CA VAL A 127 12.04 2.87 -1.46
C VAL A 127 10.61 2.33 -1.46
N ILE A 128 10.39 1.19 -2.12
CA ILE A 128 9.15 0.41 -2.07
C ILE A 128 9.42 -0.86 -1.26
N LYS A 129 8.81 -0.96 -0.08
CA LYS A 129 8.94 -2.10 0.83
C LYS A 129 7.74 -3.04 0.67
N CYS A 130 8.00 -4.31 0.37
CA CYS A 130 6.98 -5.37 0.28
C CYS A 130 7.43 -6.63 1.02
N ASP A 131 6.47 -7.48 1.45
CA ASP A 131 6.79 -8.70 2.21
C ASP A 131 7.01 -9.94 1.33
N SER A 132 6.91 -9.79 0.01
CA SER A 132 7.10 -10.88 -0.95
C SER A 132 8.49 -10.87 -1.58
N LYS A 133 9.34 -11.81 -1.17
CA LYS A 133 10.65 -12.04 -1.82
C LYS A 133 10.50 -12.32 -3.32
N SER A 134 9.42 -13.00 -3.71
CA SER A 134 9.13 -13.27 -5.12
C SER A 134 8.84 -11.99 -5.90
N ALA A 135 8.05 -11.07 -5.33
CA ALA A 135 7.76 -9.78 -5.96
C ALA A 135 9.04 -8.93 -6.10
N VAL A 136 9.90 -8.93 -5.08
CA VAL A 136 11.23 -8.30 -5.14
C VAL A 136 12.07 -8.93 -6.25
N GLY A 137 12.18 -10.26 -6.30
CA GLY A 137 12.93 -10.96 -7.35
C GLY A 137 12.44 -10.61 -8.75
N MET A 138 11.14 -10.44 -8.92
CA MET A 138 10.52 -10.04 -10.19
C MET A 138 10.92 -8.63 -10.66
N ALA A 139 11.21 -7.72 -9.74
CA ALA A 139 11.69 -6.39 -10.06
C ALA A 139 13.11 -6.40 -10.64
N PHE A 140 13.91 -7.44 -10.34
CA PHE A 140 15.31 -7.54 -10.73
C PHE A 140 15.59 -8.60 -11.81
N ASP A 141 14.84 -9.72 -11.88
CA ASP A 141 15.13 -10.85 -12.78
C ASP A 141 14.16 -10.92 -13.97
N PRO A 142 14.67 -10.78 -15.23
CA PRO A 142 13.87 -10.93 -16.43
C PRO A 142 13.36 -12.36 -16.66
N VAL A 143 14.02 -13.38 -16.11
CA VAL A 143 13.75 -14.80 -16.40
C VAL A 143 12.62 -15.36 -15.55
N ALA A 144 12.27 -14.70 -14.43
CA ALA A 144 11.26 -15.16 -13.47
C ALA A 144 9.83 -15.26 -14.06
N PHE A 145 9.57 -14.71 -15.25
CA PHE A 145 8.22 -14.66 -15.83
C PHE A 145 8.13 -15.18 -17.28
N LYS A 146 7.62 -16.38 -17.42
CA LYS A 146 7.17 -16.92 -18.73
C LYS A 146 5.65 -16.77 -18.99
N LYS A 147 4.89 -15.97 -18.21
CA LYS A 147 3.47 -16.28 -18.11
C LYS A 147 2.47 -15.41 -18.89
N THR A 148 2.49 -14.12 -18.93
CA THR A 148 1.50 -13.36 -19.73
C THR A 148 2.02 -11.99 -20.17
N LYS A 149 1.55 -11.49 -21.33
CA LYS A 149 1.95 -10.19 -21.87
C LYS A 149 1.69 -9.03 -20.89
N HIS A 150 0.67 -9.12 -20.03
CA HIS A 150 0.34 -8.08 -19.06
C HIS A 150 1.36 -8.00 -17.92
N ILE A 151 1.79 -9.14 -17.42
CA ILE A 151 2.82 -9.23 -16.38
C ILE A 151 4.16 -8.77 -16.92
N LEU A 152 4.51 -9.18 -18.14
CA LEU A 152 5.75 -8.76 -18.78
C LEU A 152 5.88 -7.23 -18.89
N ARG A 153 4.84 -6.55 -19.36
CA ARG A 153 4.84 -5.07 -19.44
C ARG A 153 4.95 -4.38 -18.08
N ALA A 154 4.26 -4.92 -17.09
CA ALA A 154 4.35 -4.40 -15.72
C ALA A 154 5.75 -4.62 -15.14
N ALA A 155 6.37 -5.78 -15.43
CA ALA A 155 7.73 -6.09 -15.02
C ALA A 155 8.77 -5.21 -15.71
N GLU A 156 8.64 -5.01 -17.00
CA GLU A 156 9.50 -4.09 -17.78
C GLU A 156 9.43 -2.67 -17.23
N PHE A 157 8.23 -2.18 -16.93
CA PHE A 157 8.03 -0.88 -16.34
C PHE A 157 8.74 -0.74 -14.97
N LEU A 158 8.53 -1.69 -14.05
CA LEU A 158 9.16 -1.64 -12.73
C LEU A 158 10.69 -1.75 -12.81
N ARG A 159 11.21 -2.62 -13.71
CA ARG A 159 12.64 -2.76 -13.94
C ARG A 159 13.29 -1.52 -14.53
N ASP A 160 12.62 -0.85 -15.48
CA ASP A 160 13.11 0.42 -16.02
C ASP A 160 13.27 1.46 -14.92
N LEU A 161 12.31 1.55 -14.02
CA LEU A 161 12.38 2.46 -12.88
C LEU A 161 13.50 2.11 -11.90
N VAL A 162 13.75 0.83 -11.66
CA VAL A 162 14.85 0.35 -10.82
C VAL A 162 16.20 0.62 -11.50
N ALA A 163 16.33 0.31 -12.81
CA ALA A 163 17.54 0.54 -13.58
C ALA A 163 17.91 2.04 -13.68
N ARG A 164 16.91 2.91 -13.67
CA ARG A 164 17.08 4.38 -13.68
C ARG A 164 17.23 4.98 -12.28
N GLU A 165 17.29 4.15 -11.25
CA GLU A 165 17.40 4.57 -9.83
C GLU A 165 16.26 5.52 -9.39
N VAL A 166 15.09 5.42 -10.04
CA VAL A 166 13.89 6.17 -9.63
C VAL A 166 13.25 5.54 -8.40
N VAL A 167 13.22 4.19 -8.37
CA VAL A 167 12.74 3.42 -7.23
C VAL A 167 13.73 2.30 -6.88
N SER A 168 13.73 1.89 -5.61
CA SER A 168 14.28 0.60 -5.16
C SER A 168 13.17 -0.25 -4.57
N VAL A 169 13.25 -1.58 -4.73
CA VAL A 169 12.27 -2.51 -4.15
C VAL A 169 12.97 -3.36 -3.12
N GLU A 170 12.47 -3.34 -1.89
CA GLU A 170 13.08 -4.01 -0.75
C GLU A 170 12.13 -4.99 -0.08
N HIS A 171 12.66 -6.11 0.40
CA HIS A 171 11.88 -7.05 1.19
C HIS A 171 11.78 -6.58 2.64
N LEU A 172 10.56 -6.58 3.18
CA LEU A 172 10.28 -6.29 4.57
C LEU A 172 9.55 -7.50 5.22
N PRO A 173 9.94 -7.95 6.44
CA PRO A 173 9.19 -8.99 7.11
C PRO A 173 7.72 -8.60 7.37
N GLY A 174 6.77 -9.52 7.11
CA GLY A 174 5.33 -9.26 7.25
C GLY A 174 4.90 -8.79 8.65
N ALA A 175 5.62 -9.16 9.70
CA ALA A 175 5.32 -8.72 11.07
C ALA A 175 5.38 -7.19 11.27
N VAL A 176 6.11 -6.48 10.40
CA VAL A 176 6.27 -5.01 10.43
C VAL A 176 5.70 -4.34 9.17
N MET A 177 4.88 -5.07 8.39
CA MET A 177 4.23 -4.56 7.18
C MET A 177 3.03 -3.68 7.55
N LEU A 178 3.24 -2.38 7.62
CA LEU A 178 2.20 -1.41 7.97
C LEU A 178 0.99 -1.43 7.02
N ALA A 179 1.23 -1.75 5.75
CA ALA A 179 0.18 -1.77 4.72
C ALA A 179 -0.84 -2.91 4.89
N ASP A 180 -0.60 -3.89 5.77
CA ASP A 180 -1.53 -4.97 6.10
C ASP A 180 -2.93 -4.48 6.50
N ILE A 181 -3.02 -3.37 7.23
CA ILE A 181 -4.31 -2.78 7.62
C ILE A 181 -5.13 -2.25 6.45
N LEU A 182 -4.52 -2.11 5.27
CA LEU A 182 -5.16 -1.61 4.05
C LEU A 182 -5.65 -2.71 3.12
N THR A 183 -5.32 -3.99 3.38
CA THR A 183 -5.55 -5.10 2.45
C THR A 183 -6.41 -6.22 3.02
N LYS A 184 -6.45 -6.36 4.35
CA LYS A 184 -7.16 -7.46 5.02
C LYS A 184 -7.81 -7.03 6.34
N ALA A 185 -8.84 -7.76 6.74
CA ALA A 185 -9.45 -7.60 8.04
C ALA A 185 -8.53 -8.24 9.10
N ALA A 186 -7.74 -7.43 9.77
CA ALA A 186 -6.87 -7.89 10.85
C ALA A 186 -7.68 -8.23 12.12
N SER A 187 -7.18 -9.18 12.92
CA SER A 187 -7.68 -9.37 14.28
C SER A 187 -7.47 -8.09 15.11
N ARG A 188 -8.24 -7.92 16.18
CA ARG A 188 -8.11 -6.73 17.04
C ARG A 188 -6.69 -6.53 17.56
N ALA A 189 -6.01 -7.61 17.95
CA ALA A 189 -4.65 -7.55 18.49
C ALA A 189 -3.66 -7.07 17.43
N VAL A 190 -3.68 -7.65 16.23
CA VAL A 190 -2.82 -7.28 15.11
C VAL A 190 -3.11 -5.84 14.66
N PHE A 191 -4.38 -5.47 14.55
CA PHE A 191 -4.78 -4.11 14.17
C PHE A 191 -4.23 -3.07 15.16
N VAL A 192 -4.39 -3.29 16.48
CA VAL A 192 -3.89 -2.37 17.50
C VAL A 192 -2.37 -2.26 17.45
N GLU A 193 -1.68 -3.36 17.21
CA GLU A 193 -0.21 -3.36 17.10
C GLU A 193 0.27 -2.57 15.88
N LEU A 194 -0.30 -2.82 14.71
CA LEU A 194 0.05 -2.06 13.49
C LEU A 194 -0.24 -0.56 13.63
N ILE A 195 -1.32 -0.22 14.33
CA ILE A 195 -1.64 1.17 14.63
C ILE A 195 -0.60 1.81 15.56
N LYS A 196 -0.14 1.10 16.60
CA LYS A 196 0.95 1.60 17.47
C LYS A 196 2.25 1.78 16.69
N GLN A 197 2.60 0.82 15.83
CA GLN A 197 3.77 0.94 14.96
C GLN A 197 3.65 2.15 14.04
N LEU A 198 2.46 2.41 13.48
CA LEU A 198 2.22 3.59 12.65
C LEU A 198 2.41 4.88 13.46
N ASP A 199 1.91 4.96 14.70
CA ASP A 199 2.05 6.11 15.58
C ASP A 199 3.51 6.35 16.04
N THR A 200 4.35 5.29 16.09
CA THR A 200 5.79 5.40 16.39
C THR A 200 6.65 5.67 15.17
N PHE A 201 6.15 5.33 13.99
CA PHE A 201 6.84 5.55 12.72
C PHE A 201 6.71 7.01 12.25
N ALA A 202 5.65 7.68 12.71
CA ALA A 202 5.32 9.07 12.38
C ALA A 202 6.02 10.08 13.32
#